data_acbb558e2b7de8b2e044b95296ef0598
#
_entry.id   acbb558e2b7de8b2e044b95296ef0598
#
_cell.length_a   1.000
_cell.length_b   1.000
_cell.length_c   1.000
_cell.angle_alpha   90.00
_cell.angle_beta   90.00
_cell.angle_gamma   90.00
#
_symmetry.space_group_name_H-M   'P 1'
#
loop_
_entity.id
_entity.type
_entity.pdbx_description
1 polymer ?
#
loop_
_entity_poly.entity_id
_entity_poly.type
_entity_poly.pdbx_seq_one_letter_code
_entity_poly.pdbx_strand_id
1 'polypeptide(L)'
;MKKIVLLLIAVAIAAIPLQAQKAKKQAAAEPEGYKFTTVVSLPATPVKNQSATGTCWCFATTSFMESELLRKGKGEYDLSEMFVVRKTYENRILDNYLRQGKGNLGEGSLSPS
;
A
#
# COMPACT_ATOMS: atom_id res chain seq x y z
N MET A 1 32.27 22.77 -45.94
CA MET A 1 32.75 22.91 -44.52
C MET A 1 31.58 23.05 -43.55
N LYS A 2 30.63 23.98 -43.72
CA LYS A 2 29.49 24.15 -42.78
C LYS A 2 28.60 22.90 -42.60
N LYS A 3 28.38 22.10 -43.65
CA LYS A 3 27.56 20.87 -43.56
C LYS A 3 28.24 19.75 -42.78
N ILE A 4 29.57 19.66 -42.81
CA ILE A 4 30.35 18.65 -42.10
C ILE A 4 30.38 18.97 -40.58
N VAL A 5 30.49 20.26 -40.23
CA VAL A 5 30.44 20.70 -38.82
C VAL A 5 29.08 20.44 -38.20
N LEU A 6 27.97 20.67 -38.93
CA LEU A 6 26.63 20.36 -38.48
C LEU A 6 26.40 18.86 -38.25
N LEU A 7 26.99 18.00 -39.07
CA LEU A 7 26.90 16.55 -38.94
C LEU A 7 27.67 16.03 -37.75
N LEU A 8 28.83 16.61 -37.45
CA LEU A 8 29.63 16.27 -36.27
C LEU A 8 28.96 16.70 -34.96
N ILE A 9 28.26 17.85 -34.95
CA ILE A 9 27.49 18.31 -33.78
C ILE A 9 26.29 17.39 -33.52
N ALA A 10 25.59 16.96 -34.58
CA ALA A 10 24.46 16.03 -34.44
C ALA A 10 24.86 14.66 -33.85
N VAL A 11 26.02 14.15 -34.25
CA VAL A 11 26.56 12.87 -33.71
C VAL A 11 26.97 13.00 -32.22
N ALA A 12 27.52 14.15 -31.83
CA ALA A 12 27.94 14.41 -30.43
C ALA A 12 26.73 14.49 -29.48
N ILE A 13 25.58 15.05 -29.96
CA ILE A 13 24.36 15.15 -29.13
C ILE A 13 23.67 13.79 -28.94
N ALA A 14 23.80 12.84 -29.89
CA ALA A 14 23.21 11.51 -29.78
C ALA A 14 23.95 10.57 -28.79
N ALA A 15 25.19 10.89 -28.39
CA ALA A 15 25.99 10.07 -27.49
C ALA A 15 25.72 10.30 -25.97
N ILE A 16 25.03 11.38 -25.62
CA ILE A 16 24.81 11.80 -24.22
C ILE A 16 23.82 10.90 -23.46
N PRO A 17 22.73 10.33 -24.02
CA PRO A 17 21.79 9.53 -23.24
C PRO A 17 22.31 8.16 -22.81
N LEU A 18 23.37 7.63 -23.42
CA LEU A 18 23.85 6.27 -23.12
C LEU A 18 24.60 6.18 -21.77
N GLN A 19 25.20 7.27 -21.32
CA GLN A 19 25.92 7.30 -20.03
C GLN A 19 24.97 7.52 -18.82
N ALA A 20 23.84 8.21 -19.03
CA ALA A 20 22.86 8.43 -17.97
C ALA A 20 22.13 7.13 -17.54
N GLN A 21 22.01 6.17 -18.44
CA GLN A 21 21.40 4.86 -18.12
C GLN A 21 22.36 3.94 -17.35
N LYS A 22 23.67 4.04 -17.57
CA LYS A 22 24.65 3.28 -16.77
C LYS A 22 24.77 3.80 -15.35
N ALA A 23 24.70 5.12 -15.15
CA ALA A 23 24.74 5.72 -13.81
C ALA A 23 23.50 5.33 -12.95
N LYS A 24 22.30 5.22 -13.56
CA LYS A 24 21.09 4.76 -12.85
C LYS A 24 21.14 3.29 -12.43
N LYS A 25 21.87 2.45 -13.15
CA LYS A 25 21.99 1.02 -12.82
C LYS A 25 23.03 0.75 -11.73
N GLN A 26 23.97 1.67 -11.51
CA GLN A 26 24.98 1.58 -10.44
C GLN A 26 24.54 2.21 -9.11
N ALA A 27 23.48 3.05 -9.11
CA ALA A 27 22.93 3.65 -7.89
C ALA A 27 21.95 2.73 -7.14
N ALA A 28 21.69 1.52 -7.64
CA ALA A 28 20.90 0.51 -6.96
C ALA A 28 21.80 -0.59 -6.34
N ALA A 29 22.91 -0.20 -5.71
CA ALA A 29 23.52 -1.04 -4.72
C ALA A 29 22.57 -1.03 -3.51
N GLU A 30 21.89 -2.15 -3.26
CA GLU A 30 21.10 -2.32 -2.04
C GLU A 30 22.00 -1.96 -0.85
N PRO A 31 21.52 -1.09 0.06
CA PRO A 31 22.27 -0.85 1.28
C PRO A 31 22.50 -2.20 1.96
N GLU A 32 23.73 -2.44 2.44
CA GLU A 32 24.01 -3.60 3.28
C GLU A 32 23.14 -3.51 4.53
N GLY A 33 21.89 -4.00 4.40
CA GLY A 33 20.92 -4.06 5.48
C GLY A 33 21.08 -5.34 6.30
N TYR A 34 20.36 -5.42 7.37
CA TYR A 34 20.29 -6.63 8.20
C TYR A 34 19.85 -7.82 7.35
N LYS A 35 20.59 -8.92 7.44
CA LYS A 35 20.21 -10.20 6.81
C LYS A 35 19.22 -10.91 7.72
N PHE A 36 17.97 -10.99 7.27
CA PHE A 36 16.92 -11.70 7.99
C PHE A 36 16.81 -13.14 7.48
N THR A 37 16.65 -14.08 8.41
CA THR A 37 16.32 -15.47 8.08
C THR A 37 14.87 -15.69 8.42
N THR A 38 14.07 -16.14 7.45
CA THR A 38 12.66 -16.47 7.68
C THR A 38 12.58 -17.73 8.53
N VAL A 39 12.12 -17.62 9.77
CA VAL A 39 11.94 -18.73 10.69
C VAL A 39 10.60 -19.42 10.43
N VAL A 40 9.55 -18.65 10.20
CA VAL A 40 8.20 -19.12 9.92
C VAL A 40 7.58 -18.27 8.84
N SER A 41 6.95 -18.90 7.85
CA SER A 41 6.12 -18.22 6.84
C SER A 41 4.74 -18.84 6.84
N LEU A 42 3.74 -18.09 7.22
CA LEU A 42 2.34 -18.49 7.18
C LEU A 42 1.66 -17.98 5.91
N PRO A 43 0.72 -18.73 5.32
CA PRO A 43 -0.05 -18.25 4.21
C PRO A 43 -0.90 -17.03 4.64
N ALA A 44 -0.88 -16.00 3.82
CA ALA A 44 -1.66 -14.78 4.04
C ALA A 44 -2.25 -14.30 2.72
N THR A 45 -3.36 -13.59 2.79
CA THR A 45 -3.97 -12.93 1.65
C THR A 45 -3.14 -11.73 1.19
N PRO A 46 -3.24 -11.31 -0.08
CA PRO A 46 -2.53 -10.14 -0.59
C PRO A 46 -2.85 -8.88 0.20
N VAL A 47 -1.86 -8.00 0.36
CA VAL A 47 -2.04 -6.69 1.00
C VAL A 47 -2.93 -5.81 0.13
N LYS A 48 -3.97 -5.23 0.73
CA LYS A 48 -4.90 -4.32 0.08
C LYS A 48 -4.55 -2.86 0.38
N ASN A 49 -4.78 -1.98 -0.58
CA ASN A 49 -4.51 -0.55 -0.44
C ASN A 49 -5.74 0.18 0.10
N GLN A 50 -5.64 0.71 1.31
CA GLN A 50 -6.70 1.52 1.93
C GLN A 50 -6.80 2.95 1.37
N SER A 51 -5.87 3.36 0.48
CA SER A 51 -5.76 4.75 0.03
C SER A 51 -5.56 5.75 1.20
N ALA A 52 -5.96 6.99 1.06
CA ALA A 52 -5.83 8.04 2.07
C ALA A 52 -7.03 8.09 3.04
N THR A 53 -7.39 6.93 3.61
CA THR A 53 -8.53 6.82 4.55
C THR A 53 -8.06 6.40 5.93
N GLY A 54 -8.78 6.81 6.98
CA GLY A 54 -8.54 6.40 8.37
C GLY A 54 -9.07 4.99 8.70
N THR A 55 -9.07 4.06 7.73
CA THR A 55 -9.70 2.74 7.84
C THR A 55 -8.72 1.59 8.05
N CYS A 56 -7.46 1.89 8.43
CA CYS A 56 -6.41 0.87 8.65
C CYS A 56 -6.84 -0.24 9.63
N TRP A 57 -7.63 0.11 10.66
CA TRP A 57 -8.19 -0.84 11.60
C TRP A 57 -9.06 -1.92 10.94
N CYS A 58 -9.88 -1.53 9.95
CA CYS A 58 -10.74 -2.45 9.22
C CYS A 58 -9.93 -3.33 8.29
N PHE A 59 -9.03 -2.75 7.51
CA PHE A 59 -8.16 -3.48 6.58
C PHE A 59 -7.29 -4.50 7.30
N ALA A 60 -6.68 -4.14 8.44
CA ALA A 60 -5.88 -5.04 9.25
C ALA A 60 -6.71 -6.22 9.80
N THR A 61 -7.90 -5.93 10.35
CA THR A 61 -8.78 -6.97 10.92
C THR A 61 -9.31 -7.91 9.85
N THR A 62 -9.74 -7.38 8.70
CA THR A 62 -10.26 -8.18 7.59
C THR A 62 -9.17 -9.08 7.01
N SER A 63 -7.98 -8.53 6.75
CA SER A 63 -6.82 -9.30 6.28
C SER A 63 -6.42 -10.41 7.24
N PHE A 64 -6.48 -10.16 8.56
CA PHE A 64 -6.26 -11.21 9.57
C PHE A 64 -7.29 -12.32 9.45
N MET A 65 -8.58 -11.99 9.36
CA MET A 65 -9.66 -12.99 9.24
C MET A 65 -9.54 -13.82 7.97
N GLU A 66 -9.27 -13.19 6.84
CA GLU A 66 -9.05 -13.86 5.54
C GLU A 66 -7.85 -14.83 5.61
N SER A 67 -6.73 -14.36 6.17
CA SER A 67 -5.54 -15.17 6.34
C SER A 67 -5.75 -16.36 7.29
N GLU A 68 -6.55 -16.19 8.35
CA GLU A 68 -6.92 -17.28 9.25
C GLU A 68 -7.85 -18.31 8.60
N LEU A 69 -8.77 -17.89 7.73
CA LEU A 69 -9.60 -18.80 6.95
C LEU A 69 -8.73 -19.62 5.98
N LEU A 70 -7.81 -18.96 5.30
CA LEU A 70 -6.85 -19.60 4.40
C LEU A 70 -5.97 -20.61 5.17
N ARG A 71 -5.41 -20.21 6.31
CA ARG A 71 -4.58 -21.07 7.16
C ARG A 71 -5.34 -22.31 7.66
N LYS A 72 -6.65 -22.18 7.95
CA LYS A 72 -7.53 -23.27 8.39
C LYS A 72 -8.07 -24.13 7.23
N GLY A 73 -7.62 -23.90 6.00
CA GLY A 73 -8.08 -24.64 4.82
C GLY A 73 -9.55 -24.42 4.46
N LYS A 74 -10.13 -23.27 4.88
CA LYS A 74 -11.52 -22.92 4.57
C LYS A 74 -11.68 -22.30 3.18
N GLY A 75 -10.58 -22.01 2.51
CA GLY A 75 -10.53 -21.35 1.20
C GLY A 75 -10.06 -19.91 1.29
N GLU A 76 -9.89 -19.31 0.14
CA GLU A 76 -9.51 -17.91 -0.01
C GLU A 76 -10.78 -17.06 -0.15
N TYR A 77 -10.91 -16.05 0.69
CA TYR A 77 -12.02 -15.11 0.71
C TYR A 77 -11.51 -13.69 0.52
N ASP A 78 -12.30 -12.88 -0.14
CA ASP A 78 -12.10 -11.45 -0.32
C ASP A 78 -13.29 -10.72 0.32
N LEU A 79 -13.11 -10.32 1.58
CA LEU A 79 -14.14 -9.64 2.36
C LEU A 79 -14.12 -8.14 2.05
N SER A 80 -15.31 -7.54 1.94
CA SER A 80 -15.43 -6.10 1.67
C SER A 80 -15.17 -5.28 2.94
N GLU A 81 -14.00 -4.66 3.04
CA GLU A 81 -13.64 -3.74 4.11
C GLU A 81 -14.61 -2.55 4.17
N MET A 82 -14.95 -2.00 3.01
CA MET A 82 -15.82 -0.83 2.94
C MET A 82 -17.25 -1.13 3.38
N PHE A 83 -17.72 -2.37 3.25
CA PHE A 83 -18.99 -2.77 3.83
C PHE A 83 -18.97 -2.69 5.37
N VAL A 84 -17.90 -3.22 5.97
CA VAL A 84 -17.71 -3.18 7.44
C VAL A 84 -17.56 -1.74 7.93
N VAL A 85 -16.75 -0.93 7.24
CA VAL A 85 -16.59 0.50 7.53
C VAL A 85 -17.93 1.21 7.51
N ARG A 86 -18.71 1.04 6.44
CA ARG A 86 -20.04 1.65 6.31
C ARG A 86 -20.95 1.27 7.48
N LYS A 87 -21.04 -0.02 7.83
CA LYS A 87 -21.88 -0.48 8.93
C LYS A 87 -21.43 0.08 10.28
N THR A 88 -20.14 0.17 10.50
CA THR A 88 -19.59 0.77 11.72
C THR A 88 -19.98 2.25 11.82
N TYR A 89 -19.87 3.02 10.74
CA TYR A 89 -20.26 4.43 10.75
C TYR A 89 -21.79 4.62 10.88
N GLU A 90 -22.60 3.80 10.23
CA GLU A 90 -24.06 3.81 10.42
C GLU A 90 -24.41 3.66 11.90
N ASN A 91 -23.79 2.70 12.60
CA ASN A 91 -24.02 2.46 14.02
C ASN A 91 -23.51 3.64 14.89
N ARG A 92 -22.34 4.20 14.57
CA ARG A 92 -21.79 5.37 15.30
C ARG A 92 -22.67 6.61 15.14
N ILE A 93 -23.21 6.85 13.95
CA ILE A 93 -24.12 7.97 13.70
C ILE A 93 -25.39 7.80 14.53
N LEU A 94 -25.95 6.60 14.56
CA LEU A 94 -27.14 6.31 15.37
C LEU A 94 -26.85 6.48 16.87
N ASP A 95 -25.73 5.96 17.36
CA ASP A 95 -25.32 6.11 18.77
C ASP A 95 -25.10 7.59 19.13
N ASN A 96 -24.44 8.36 18.25
CA ASN A 96 -24.24 9.78 18.44
C ASN A 96 -25.58 10.54 18.51
N TYR A 97 -26.52 10.18 17.64
CA TYR A 97 -27.88 10.76 17.65
C TYR A 97 -28.59 10.45 18.97
N LEU A 98 -28.59 9.20 19.40
CA LEU A 98 -29.23 8.77 20.64
C LEU A 98 -28.60 9.40 21.89
N ARG A 99 -27.28 9.67 21.85
CA ARG A 99 -26.55 10.38 22.92
C ARG A 99 -26.59 11.91 22.79
N GLN A 100 -27.45 12.46 21.96
CA GLN A 100 -27.60 13.90 21.76
C GLN A 100 -26.28 14.61 21.37
N GLY A 101 -25.51 14.01 20.47
CA GLY A 101 -24.25 14.54 19.97
C GLY A 101 -23.03 14.27 20.85
N LYS A 102 -23.16 13.48 21.91
CA LYS A 102 -22.05 13.13 22.83
C LYS A 102 -21.25 11.88 22.38
N GLY A 103 -21.57 11.30 21.22
CA GLY A 103 -20.85 10.19 20.65
C GLY A 103 -19.57 10.62 19.93
N ASN A 104 -18.66 9.67 19.72
CA ASN A 104 -17.44 9.90 18.95
C ASN A 104 -17.61 9.42 17.50
N LEU A 105 -17.52 10.35 16.55
CA LEU A 105 -17.55 10.08 15.11
C LEU A 105 -16.14 10.09 14.47
N GLY A 106 -15.07 10.20 15.29
CA GLY A 106 -13.71 10.26 14.80
C GLY A 106 -13.26 9.00 14.05
N GLU A 107 -12.27 9.18 13.19
CA GLU A 107 -11.63 8.09 12.45
C GLU A 107 -10.69 7.27 13.34
N GLY A 108 -10.45 6.01 12.95
CA GLY A 108 -9.30 5.24 13.46
C GLY A 108 -9.50 4.43 14.73
N SER A 109 -10.73 4.17 15.20
CA SER A 109 -10.94 3.31 16.36
C SER A 109 -12.03 2.25 16.15
N LEU A 110 -11.73 1.01 16.54
CA LEU A 110 -12.71 -0.07 16.69
C LEU A 110 -13.54 0.05 17.97
N SER A 111 -13.02 0.76 18.97
CA SER A 111 -13.65 0.85 20.28
C SER A 111 -14.79 1.87 20.27
N PRO A 112 -16.01 1.47 20.60
CA PRO A 112 -16.99 2.39 21.14
C PRO A 112 -16.44 2.82 22.53
N SER A 113 -15.97 4.03 22.63
CA SER A 113 -15.63 4.66 23.91
C SER A 113 -16.90 5.04 24.66
#